data_f9fdab64df51862b1dc7753d36edb32a
#
_entry.id   f9fdab64df51862b1dc7753d36edb32a
#
_cell.length_a   1.000
_cell.length_b   1.000
_cell.length_c   1.000
_cell.angle_alpha   90.00
_cell.angle_beta   90.00
_cell.angle_gamma   90.00
#
_symmetry.space_group_name_H-M   'P 1'
#
loop_
_entity.id
_entity.type
_entity.pdbx_description
1 polymer ?
#
loop_
_entity_poly.entity_id
_entity_poly.type
_entity_poly.pdbx_seq_one_letter_code
_entity_poly.pdbx_strand_id
1 'polypeptide(L)'
;LVGSEMCIRDSGQTYRILHHACAALVTSGTATLETALFRVPQVVCYYTACGKLVSFLRRHILKVRYISLVNLVAGREVVRELVADGMSVGNIREELSRILPGGNGRTAMLQGYEEMAVKLGDTGAPAKAASLMLRLLKRGVGRRATSDSCR
;
A
#
# COMPACT_ATOMS: atom_id res chain seq x y z
N LEU A 1 29.53 -1.10 11.21
CA LEU A 1 29.24 0.23 11.76
C LEU A 1 28.37 0.97 10.76
N VAL A 2 27.06 0.79 10.87
CA VAL A 2 26.11 1.71 10.26
C VAL A 2 25.98 2.83 11.26
N GLY A 3 26.72 3.90 11.07
CA GLY A 3 26.66 5.07 11.92
C GLY A 3 25.28 5.70 11.84
N SER A 4 24.87 6.37 12.90
CA SER A 4 23.64 7.17 13.00
C SER A 4 23.48 8.21 11.88
N GLU A 5 24.51 8.47 11.13
CA GLU A 5 24.60 9.40 10.00
C GLU A 5 23.89 8.90 8.74
N MET A 6 23.57 7.59 8.64
CA MET A 6 22.77 7.02 7.54
C MET A 6 21.25 7.12 7.77
N CYS A 7 20.82 7.55 8.95
CA CYS A 7 19.44 7.85 9.22
C CYS A 7 19.11 9.26 8.74
N ILE A 8 18.85 9.44 7.47
CA ILE A 8 18.26 10.66 6.95
C ILE A 8 16.83 10.72 7.47
N ARG A 9 16.59 11.49 8.52
CA ARG A 9 15.25 11.88 8.92
C ARG A 9 14.75 12.90 7.91
N ASP A 10 13.99 12.39 6.98
CA ASP A 10 13.40 13.19 5.94
C ASP A 10 12.07 13.77 6.42
N SER A 11 12.07 15.01 6.81
CA SER A 11 10.84 15.77 6.98
C SER A 11 10.48 16.45 5.66
N GLY A 12 9.60 15.81 4.87
CA GLY A 12 9.01 16.41 3.66
C GLY A 12 9.76 16.18 2.35
N GLN A 13 10.77 15.30 2.29
CA GLN A 13 11.49 14.99 1.05
C GLN A 13 11.28 13.54 0.56
N THR A 14 10.31 12.83 1.09
CA THR A 14 10.02 11.43 0.78
C THR A 14 9.94 11.19 -0.73
N TYR A 15 9.26 12.04 -1.47
CA TYR A 15 9.13 11.91 -2.93
C TYR A 15 10.45 12.10 -3.65
N ARG A 16 11.31 12.98 -3.16
CA ARG A 16 12.64 13.17 -3.72
C ARG A 16 13.51 11.93 -3.51
N ILE A 17 13.44 11.31 -2.33
CA ILE A 17 14.14 10.04 -2.04
C ILE A 17 13.60 8.93 -2.92
N LEU A 18 12.28 8.77 -3.03
CA LEU A 18 11.66 7.77 -3.88
C LEU A 18 12.05 7.93 -5.35
N HIS A 19 12.19 9.15 -5.84
CA HIS A 19 12.61 9.41 -7.22
C HIS A 19 14.00 8.86 -7.55
N HIS A 20 14.89 8.78 -6.57
CA HIS A 20 16.28 8.29 -6.72
C HIS A 20 16.49 6.88 -6.16
N ALA A 21 15.50 6.29 -5.51
CA ALA A 21 15.63 4.98 -4.90
C ALA A 21 15.58 3.85 -5.94
N CYS A 22 16.51 2.91 -5.87
CA CYS A 22 16.48 1.71 -6.72
C CYS A 22 15.64 0.57 -6.15
N ALA A 23 15.41 0.55 -4.82
CA ALA A 23 14.51 -0.34 -4.09
C ALA A 23 14.19 0.25 -2.71
N ALA A 24 13.16 -0.25 -2.04
CA ALA A 24 12.73 0.22 -0.72
C ALA A 24 12.32 -0.93 0.21
N LEU A 25 12.56 -0.75 1.51
CA LEU A 25 11.93 -1.52 2.58
C LEU A 25 10.84 -0.65 3.20
N VAL A 26 9.60 -1.11 3.18
CA VAL A 26 8.44 -0.29 3.56
C VAL A 26 7.66 -0.96 4.68
N THR A 27 7.31 -0.20 5.72
CA THR A 27 6.61 -0.72 6.91
C THR A 27 5.18 -0.21 7.07
N SER A 28 4.71 0.68 6.18
CA SER A 28 3.40 1.33 6.31
C SER A 28 2.48 0.98 5.14
N GLY A 29 1.16 0.89 5.41
CA GLY A 29 0.15 0.59 4.41
C GLY A 29 0.07 1.63 3.28
N THR A 30 -0.07 2.93 3.59
CA THR A 30 -0.15 4.02 2.59
C THR A 30 1.16 4.25 1.87
N ALA A 31 2.28 4.17 2.57
CA ALA A 31 3.61 4.32 1.97
C ALA A 31 3.90 3.24 0.92
N THR A 32 3.30 2.04 1.04
CA THR A 32 3.45 0.99 0.01
C THR A 32 2.86 1.43 -1.33
N LEU A 33 1.71 2.10 -1.31
CA LEU A 33 1.07 2.61 -2.51
C LEU A 33 1.86 3.76 -3.14
N GLU A 34 2.31 4.71 -2.32
CA GLU A 34 3.15 5.82 -2.80
C GLU A 34 4.43 5.29 -3.45
N THR A 35 5.14 4.38 -2.79
CA THR A 35 6.36 3.74 -3.33
C THR A 35 6.11 3.05 -4.67
N ALA A 36 4.96 2.36 -4.81
CA ALA A 36 4.59 1.70 -6.06
C ALA A 36 4.27 2.70 -7.18
N LEU A 37 3.60 3.81 -6.87
CA LEU A 37 3.30 4.88 -7.83
C LEU A 37 4.57 5.57 -8.34
N PHE A 38 5.61 5.68 -7.52
CA PHE A 38 6.95 6.10 -7.92
C PHE A 38 7.74 5.02 -8.65
N ARG A 39 7.15 3.83 -8.88
CA ARG A 39 7.78 2.70 -9.56
C ARG A 39 9.06 2.20 -8.88
N VAL A 40 9.13 2.35 -7.55
CA VAL A 40 10.25 1.84 -6.75
C VAL A 40 9.91 0.43 -6.28
N PRO A 41 10.67 -0.60 -6.68
CA PRO A 41 10.51 -1.96 -6.17
C PRO A 41 10.67 -2.00 -4.65
N GLN A 42 9.80 -2.77 -3.97
CA GLN A 42 9.75 -2.75 -2.52
C GLN A 42 9.53 -4.14 -1.91
N VAL A 43 10.04 -4.32 -0.72
CA VAL A 43 9.68 -5.41 0.19
C VAL A 43 8.92 -4.80 1.36
N VAL A 44 7.76 -5.36 1.67
CA VAL A 44 6.93 -4.86 2.77
C VAL A 44 7.24 -5.63 4.04
N CYS A 45 7.62 -4.92 5.09
CA CYS A 45 8.10 -5.48 6.34
C CYS A 45 7.20 -5.05 7.50
N TYR A 46 6.51 -6.00 8.13
CA TYR A 46 5.70 -5.73 9.33
C TYR A 46 6.27 -6.46 10.54
N TYR A 47 6.92 -5.70 11.41
CA TYR A 47 7.38 -6.22 12.69
C TYR A 47 6.26 -6.19 13.72
N THR A 48 6.08 -7.30 14.44
CA THR A 48 5.17 -7.37 15.58
C THR A 48 5.84 -8.07 16.73
N ALA A 49 5.80 -7.47 17.93
CA ALA A 49 6.42 -8.03 19.13
C ALA A 49 5.85 -9.42 19.53
N CYS A 50 4.60 -9.72 19.15
CA CYS A 50 3.92 -10.99 19.39
C CYS A 50 3.76 -11.81 18.09
N GLY A 51 4.82 -11.95 17.31
CA GLY A 51 4.81 -12.52 15.95
C GLY A 51 4.04 -13.84 15.84
N LYS A 52 4.29 -14.80 16.73
CA LYS A 52 3.61 -16.10 16.73
C LYS A 52 2.10 -16.00 16.95
N LEU A 53 1.66 -15.12 17.85
CA LEU A 53 0.23 -14.90 18.11
C LEU A 53 -0.46 -14.22 16.92
N VAL A 54 0.19 -13.24 16.32
CA VAL A 54 -0.33 -12.53 15.15
C VAL A 54 -0.36 -13.46 13.92
N SER A 55 0.65 -14.29 13.72
CA SER A 55 0.66 -15.30 12.66
C SER A 55 -0.45 -16.33 12.84
N PHE A 56 -0.70 -16.76 14.06
CA PHE A 56 -1.80 -17.67 14.40
C PHE A 56 -3.17 -17.01 14.16
N LEU A 57 -3.38 -15.80 14.63
CA LEU A 57 -4.63 -15.04 14.46
C LEU A 57 -4.92 -14.77 12.97
N ARG A 58 -3.90 -14.35 12.21
CA ARG A 58 -4.01 -14.13 10.76
C ARG A 58 -4.42 -15.40 10.03
N ARG A 59 -3.86 -16.55 10.43
CA ARG A 59 -4.11 -17.84 9.77
C ARG A 59 -5.50 -18.38 10.07
N HIS A 60 -6.07 -18.11 11.25
CA HIS A 60 -7.28 -18.76 11.76
C HIS A 60 -8.50 -17.82 11.86
N ILE A 61 -8.28 -16.52 12.05
CA ILE A 61 -9.37 -15.58 12.36
C ILE A 61 -9.48 -14.46 11.30
N LEU A 62 -8.37 -13.91 10.85
CA LEU A 62 -8.37 -12.83 9.88
C LEU A 62 -8.35 -13.40 8.46
N LYS A 63 -9.48 -13.35 7.77
CA LYS A 63 -9.60 -13.70 6.34
C LYS A 63 -8.93 -12.66 5.41
N VAL A 64 -8.06 -11.80 5.93
CA VAL A 64 -7.36 -10.78 5.14
C VAL A 64 -6.17 -11.43 4.45
N ARG A 65 -6.24 -11.54 3.13
CA ARG A 65 -5.21 -12.17 2.31
C ARG A 65 -3.95 -11.33 2.22
N TYR A 66 -4.08 -10.00 2.19
CA TYR A 66 -2.99 -9.04 2.03
C TYR A 66 -3.11 -7.91 3.04
N ILE A 67 -1.97 -7.30 3.40
CA ILE A 67 -1.90 -6.17 4.34
C ILE A 67 -1.53 -4.89 3.60
N SER A 68 -0.64 -4.97 2.59
CA SER A 68 -0.24 -3.81 1.80
C SER A 68 -1.35 -3.35 0.87
N LEU A 69 -1.48 -2.04 0.72
CA LEU A 69 -2.47 -1.47 -0.22
C LEU A 69 -2.18 -1.86 -1.67
N VAL A 70 -0.92 -2.05 -2.03
CA VAL A 70 -0.54 -2.51 -3.38
C VAL A 70 -1.19 -3.85 -3.70
N ASN A 71 -1.03 -4.84 -2.83
CA ASN A 71 -1.59 -6.18 -3.04
C ASN A 71 -3.12 -6.18 -2.94
N LEU A 72 -3.70 -5.36 -2.04
CA LEU A 72 -5.14 -5.20 -1.90
C LEU A 72 -5.78 -4.63 -3.16
N VAL A 73 -5.22 -3.55 -3.72
CA VAL A 73 -5.72 -2.93 -4.96
C VAL A 73 -5.50 -3.84 -6.16
N ALA A 74 -4.33 -4.47 -6.24
CA ALA A 74 -4.03 -5.43 -7.30
C ALA A 74 -4.94 -6.67 -7.25
N GLY A 75 -5.39 -7.08 -6.06
CA GLY A 75 -6.13 -8.32 -5.82
C GLY A 75 -5.24 -9.57 -5.88
N ARG A 76 -3.93 -9.41 -5.94
CA ARG A 76 -2.90 -10.45 -6.00
C ARG A 76 -1.61 -10.00 -5.33
N GLU A 77 -0.70 -10.93 -5.07
CA GLU A 77 0.63 -10.60 -4.57
C GLU A 77 1.46 -9.97 -5.70
N VAL A 78 1.75 -8.69 -5.56
CA VAL A 78 2.66 -7.90 -6.41
C VAL A 78 3.95 -7.63 -5.66
N VAL A 79 3.84 -7.33 -4.36
CA VAL A 79 4.96 -7.08 -3.45
C VAL A 79 4.98 -8.15 -2.37
N ARG A 80 6.16 -8.61 -2.01
CA ARG A 80 6.32 -9.58 -0.92
C ARG A 80 6.06 -8.91 0.43
N GLU A 81 5.20 -9.54 1.24
CA GLU A 81 4.89 -9.11 2.60
C GLU A 81 5.57 -10.04 3.60
N LEU A 82 6.59 -9.53 4.29
CA LEU A 82 7.28 -10.22 5.36
C LEU A 82 6.65 -9.79 6.70
N VAL A 83 5.92 -10.70 7.31
CA VAL A 83 5.11 -10.41 8.51
C VAL A 83 5.55 -11.34 9.64
N ALA A 84 5.70 -10.80 10.83
CA ALA A 84 5.96 -11.55 12.05
C ALA A 84 7.14 -12.53 11.90
N ASP A 85 6.90 -13.84 11.95
CA ASP A 85 7.93 -14.86 11.86
C ASP A 85 8.64 -14.92 10.49
N GLY A 86 7.96 -14.44 9.44
CA GLY A 86 8.55 -14.29 8.10
C GLY A 86 9.53 -13.11 7.99
N MET A 87 9.54 -12.20 8.96
CA MET A 87 10.43 -11.04 8.97
C MET A 87 11.76 -11.40 9.62
N SER A 88 12.67 -11.93 8.84
CA SER A 88 14.06 -12.20 9.22
C SER A 88 15.03 -11.46 8.31
N VAL A 89 16.24 -11.20 8.80
CA VAL A 89 17.29 -10.56 7.99
C VAL A 89 17.60 -11.40 6.73
N GLY A 90 17.57 -12.73 6.85
CA GLY A 90 17.75 -13.64 5.72
C GLY A 90 16.69 -13.45 4.64
N ASN A 91 15.42 -13.48 5.02
CA ASN A 91 14.30 -13.31 4.09
C ASN A 91 14.28 -11.91 3.47
N ILE A 92 14.57 -10.86 4.26
CA ILE A 92 14.67 -9.48 3.74
C ILE A 92 15.77 -9.41 2.69
N ARG A 93 16.96 -9.98 2.96
CA ARG A 93 18.09 -9.99 2.03
C ARG A 93 17.74 -10.74 0.75
N GLU A 94 17.12 -11.90 0.85
CA GLU A 94 16.71 -12.70 -0.29
C GLU A 94 15.71 -11.94 -1.19
N GLU A 95 14.63 -11.44 -0.61
CA GLU A 95 13.61 -10.72 -1.36
C GLU A 95 14.15 -9.39 -1.94
N LEU A 96 15.00 -8.69 -1.20
CA LEU A 96 15.65 -7.49 -1.70
C LEU A 96 16.56 -7.80 -2.90
N SER A 97 17.32 -8.88 -2.84
CA SER A 97 18.19 -9.31 -3.97
C SER A 97 17.39 -9.60 -5.23
N ARG A 98 16.17 -10.11 -5.10
CA ARG A 98 15.27 -10.39 -6.24
C ARG A 98 14.75 -9.15 -6.95
N ILE A 99 14.65 -8.02 -6.25
CA ILE A 99 14.06 -6.78 -6.78
C ILE A 99 15.09 -5.68 -7.09
N LEU A 100 16.34 -5.85 -6.67
CA LEU A 100 17.43 -4.95 -7.05
C LEU A 100 17.72 -5.03 -8.57
N PRO A 101 18.45 -4.06 -9.14
CA PRO A 101 18.86 -4.12 -10.54
C PRO A 101 19.55 -5.45 -10.87
N GLY A 102 19.06 -6.12 -11.92
CA GLY A 102 19.51 -7.48 -12.29
C GLY A 102 18.75 -8.63 -11.59
N GLY A 103 17.91 -8.35 -10.60
CA GLY A 103 17.09 -9.37 -9.93
C GLY A 103 15.93 -9.86 -10.79
N ASN A 104 15.61 -11.14 -10.70
CA ASN A 104 14.61 -11.82 -11.53
C ASN A 104 13.14 -11.41 -11.20
N GLY A 105 12.87 -10.84 -10.04
CA GLY A 105 11.53 -10.40 -9.60
C GLY A 105 11.19 -8.96 -9.98
N ARG A 106 12.19 -8.15 -10.33
CA ARG A 106 12.02 -6.71 -10.56
C ARG A 106 11.02 -6.37 -11.67
N THR A 107 11.17 -6.98 -12.82
CA THR A 107 10.31 -6.70 -13.99
C THR A 107 8.85 -7.06 -13.72
N ALA A 108 8.60 -8.23 -13.14
CA ALA A 108 7.25 -8.67 -12.78
C ALA A 108 6.59 -7.74 -11.75
N MET A 109 7.35 -7.23 -10.78
CA MET A 109 6.85 -6.28 -9.79
C MET A 109 6.47 -4.94 -10.45
N LEU A 110 7.30 -4.40 -11.33
CA LEU A 110 7.01 -3.16 -12.04
C LEU A 110 5.79 -3.28 -12.96
N GLN A 111 5.61 -4.41 -13.64
CA GLN A 111 4.38 -4.70 -14.40
C GLN A 111 3.16 -4.74 -13.48
N GLY A 112 3.27 -5.37 -12.32
CA GLY A 112 2.20 -5.38 -11.32
C GLY A 112 1.84 -3.98 -10.80
N TYR A 113 2.78 -3.06 -10.74
CA TYR A 113 2.49 -1.66 -10.40
C TYR A 113 1.70 -0.94 -11.49
N GLU A 114 1.97 -1.22 -12.75
CA GLU A 114 1.20 -0.66 -13.86
C GLU A 114 -0.25 -1.16 -13.83
N GLU A 115 -0.46 -2.46 -13.65
CA GLU A 115 -1.79 -3.03 -13.50
C GLU A 115 -2.55 -2.46 -12.28
N MET A 116 -1.85 -2.29 -11.15
CA MET A 116 -2.40 -1.68 -9.95
C MET A 116 -2.78 -0.22 -10.20
N ALA A 117 -1.93 0.56 -10.88
CA ALA A 117 -2.20 1.95 -11.21
C ALA A 117 -3.44 2.11 -12.11
N VAL A 118 -3.62 1.23 -13.09
CA VAL A 118 -4.83 1.20 -13.93
C VAL A 118 -6.08 0.93 -13.10
N LYS A 119 -6.03 -0.02 -12.15
CA LYS A 119 -7.15 -0.31 -11.25
C LYS A 119 -7.45 0.82 -10.27
N LEU A 120 -6.43 1.54 -9.83
CA LEU A 120 -6.59 2.71 -8.95
C LEU A 120 -7.34 3.85 -9.66
N GLY A 121 -7.22 3.93 -10.99
CA GLY A 121 -7.89 4.92 -11.82
C GLY A 121 -7.19 6.27 -11.83
N ASP A 122 -7.81 7.21 -12.55
CA ASP A 122 -7.27 8.56 -12.75
C ASP A 122 -7.38 9.45 -11.52
N THR A 123 -6.62 10.55 -11.54
CA THR A 123 -6.73 11.65 -10.59
C THR A 123 -8.15 12.21 -10.56
N GLY A 124 -8.58 12.75 -9.41
CA GLY A 124 -9.89 13.39 -9.29
C GLY A 124 -10.87 12.65 -8.35
N ALA A 125 -10.40 11.65 -7.60
CA ALA A 125 -11.22 10.99 -6.58
C ALA A 125 -11.92 11.97 -5.61
N PRO A 126 -11.28 13.06 -5.12
CA PRO A 126 -11.96 14.04 -4.27
C PRO A 126 -13.13 14.74 -4.98
N ALA A 127 -12.95 15.13 -6.23
CA ALA A 127 -14.02 15.79 -7.01
C ALA A 127 -15.18 14.84 -7.32
N LYS A 128 -14.88 13.57 -7.64
CA LYS A 128 -15.90 12.51 -7.82
C LYS A 128 -16.66 12.25 -6.52
N ALA A 129 -15.96 12.15 -5.39
CA ALA A 129 -16.56 11.96 -4.08
C ALA A 129 -17.47 13.14 -3.71
N ALA A 130 -16.99 14.37 -3.86
CA ALA A 130 -17.80 15.58 -3.62
C ALA A 130 -19.05 15.62 -4.49
N SER A 131 -18.94 15.31 -5.77
CA SER A 131 -20.07 15.26 -6.70
C SER A 131 -21.10 14.19 -6.29
N LEU A 132 -20.65 13.03 -5.86
CA LEU A 132 -21.55 11.96 -5.37
C LEU A 132 -22.23 12.36 -4.07
N MET A 133 -21.52 12.97 -3.12
CA MET A 133 -22.09 13.49 -1.88
C MET A 133 -23.18 14.53 -2.15
N LEU A 134 -22.92 15.49 -3.04
CA LEU A 134 -23.90 16.51 -3.43
C LEU A 134 -25.14 15.89 -4.10
N ARG A 135 -24.97 14.89 -4.95
CA ARG A 135 -26.10 14.16 -5.56
C ARG A 135 -26.96 13.43 -4.51
N LEU A 136 -26.32 12.80 -3.53
CA LEU A 136 -27.02 12.11 -2.45
C LEU A 136 -27.80 13.10 -1.56
N LEU A 137 -27.18 14.23 -1.21
CA LEU A 137 -27.84 15.30 -0.44
C LEU A 137 -29.05 15.85 -1.19
N LYS A 138 -28.93 16.18 -2.48
CA LYS A 138 -30.06 16.65 -3.29
C LYS A 138 -31.20 15.65 -3.35
N ARG A 139 -30.94 14.35 -3.45
CA ARG A 139 -31.92 13.28 -3.42
C ARG A 139 -32.58 13.13 -2.04
N GLY A 140 -31.83 13.30 -0.95
CA GLY A 140 -32.33 13.24 0.42
C GLY A 140 -33.25 14.41 0.77
N VAL A 141 -32.92 15.61 0.31
CA VAL A 141 -33.76 16.82 0.51
C VAL A 141 -35.04 16.71 -0.28
N GLY A 142 -35.05 16.20 -1.52
CA GLY A 142 -36.26 15.99 -2.32
C GLY A 142 -37.25 14.98 -1.70
N ARG A 143 -36.75 13.96 -0.99
CA ARG A 143 -37.64 12.99 -0.30
C ARG A 143 -38.31 13.56 0.97
N ARG A 144 -37.69 14.51 1.66
CA ARG A 144 -38.29 15.16 2.83
C ARG A 144 -39.37 16.18 2.42
N ALA A 145 -39.15 16.88 1.31
CA ALA A 145 -40.14 17.87 0.84
C ALA A 145 -41.47 17.24 0.36
N THR A 146 -41.47 15.98 -0.09
CA THR A 146 -42.67 15.28 -0.52
C THR A 146 -43.46 14.63 0.63
N SER A 147 -42.84 14.44 1.82
CA SER A 147 -43.53 13.85 2.98
C SER A 147 -44.28 14.88 3.83
N ASP A 148 -43.93 16.17 3.74
CA ASP A 148 -44.59 17.24 4.49
C ASP A 148 -45.81 17.88 3.74
N SER A 149 -46.06 17.47 2.50
CA SER A 149 -47.17 17.97 1.69
C SER A 149 -48.47 17.14 1.81
N CYS A 150 -48.48 16.17 2.74
CA CYS A 150 -49.67 15.31 3.00
C CYS A 150 -50.08 15.34 4.50
N ARG A 151 -50.16 16.54 5.10
CA ARG A 151 -50.88 16.75 6.35
C ARG A 151 -51.78 17.96 6.25
#